data_702108ffff84589a74fc0cd5b5117c7b
#
_entry.id   702108ffff84589a74fc0cd5b5117c7b
#
_cell.length_a   1.000
_cell.length_b   1.000
_cell.length_c   1.000
_cell.angle_alpha   90.00
_cell.angle_beta   90.00
_cell.angle_gamma   90.00
#
_symmetry.space_group_name_H-M   'P 1'
#
loop_
_entity.id
_entity.type
_entity.pdbx_description
1 polymer ?
#
loop_
_entity_poly.entity_id
_entity_poly.type
_entity_poly.pdbx_seq_one_letter_code
_entity_poly.pdbx_strand_id
1 'polypeptide(L)'
;MTAVRLMLRCALRIAGVVACVAVAAPALAQPVSAPFPIGKPVSMYLGFEPGGGNDQIMRLVARNIGRHLPGSPNVIPRNMPGAGGRRLAGHMYNSAPRDGTELAMISRGVTTDPLLIDPMLNFSVQDLTWLGAPTSTTDTCVVWHTAKVQSIADLKTTEMVVAGSGNEAAQLRILRQLVGARIRSVVGYPGAPAMNLAMERGEADGRCSLSWESMKASMADWVNAKKIQPIVQFAMERHPELKDVPAIMEFATTELDRAALRIILLPTVFGFPFAAPPQLLPEVRTTLRTAFKRMLEDPQFNEEAHKMKFDTRPVAGAELERAARAAYASSAEAIARARQLIAPN
;
A
#
# COMPACT_ATOMS: atom_id res chain seq x y z
N MET A 1 60.64 64.63 -42.87
CA MET A 1 59.20 64.31 -42.58
C MET A 1 58.80 62.97 -43.16
N THR A 2 59.67 61.99 -43.32
CA THR A 2 59.34 60.69 -43.99
C THR A 2 59.53 59.45 -43.11
N ALA A 3 60.12 59.57 -41.92
CA ALA A 3 60.40 58.43 -41.04
C ALA A 3 59.31 58.11 -40.02
N VAL A 4 58.40 59.07 -39.69
CA VAL A 4 57.33 58.92 -38.68
C VAL A 4 56.09 58.23 -39.27
N ARG A 5 55.90 58.20 -40.57
CA ARG A 5 54.71 57.53 -41.21
C ARG A 5 54.86 56.02 -41.43
N LEU A 6 56.07 55.48 -41.28
CA LEU A 6 56.32 54.05 -41.52
C LEU A 6 56.14 53.22 -40.25
N MET A 7 56.35 53.82 -39.08
CA MET A 7 56.17 53.11 -37.78
C MET A 7 54.71 52.98 -37.33
N LEU A 8 53.81 53.85 -37.84
CA LEU A 8 52.42 53.80 -37.47
C LEU A 8 51.57 52.74 -38.25
N ARG A 9 52.16 52.22 -39.34
CA ARG A 9 51.47 51.17 -40.16
C ARG A 9 51.82 49.73 -39.76
N CYS A 10 52.88 49.51 -38.99
CA CYS A 10 53.23 48.18 -38.49
C CYS A 10 52.53 47.86 -37.16
N ALA A 11 52.11 48.85 -36.34
CA ALA A 11 51.45 48.66 -35.08
C ALA A 11 49.94 48.28 -35.22
N LEU A 12 49.36 48.55 -36.40
CA LEU A 12 47.90 48.29 -36.59
C LEU A 12 47.62 46.94 -37.25
N ARG A 13 48.63 46.11 -37.56
CA ARG A 13 48.42 44.76 -38.13
C ARG A 13 48.69 43.62 -37.17
N ILE A 14 49.09 43.89 -35.92
CA ILE A 14 49.31 42.87 -34.89
C ILE A 14 48.13 42.76 -33.91
N ALA A 15 47.16 43.71 -33.91
CA ALA A 15 45.98 43.72 -33.04
C ALA A 15 44.78 42.90 -33.58
N GLY A 16 44.94 42.28 -34.77
CA GLY A 16 43.80 41.59 -35.45
C GLY A 16 43.75 40.07 -35.34
N VAL A 17 44.66 39.41 -34.60
CA VAL A 17 44.72 37.91 -34.57
C VAL A 17 44.54 37.31 -33.16
N VAL A 18 44.13 38.09 -32.18
CA VAL A 18 43.88 37.56 -30.80
C VAL A 18 42.40 37.61 -30.44
N ALA A 19 41.55 37.20 -31.34
CA ALA A 19 40.13 37.08 -30.94
C ALA A 19 39.44 35.95 -31.70
N CYS A 20 39.62 34.72 -31.27
CA CYS A 20 38.68 33.62 -31.41
C CYS A 20 39.30 32.31 -30.88
N VAL A 21 39.77 32.32 -29.63
CA VAL A 21 39.79 31.07 -28.87
C VAL A 21 38.42 30.98 -28.20
N ALA A 22 37.47 30.42 -28.94
CA ALA A 22 36.20 29.96 -28.35
C ALA A 22 36.56 28.91 -27.29
N VAL A 23 36.53 29.32 -26.03
CA VAL A 23 36.53 28.39 -24.91
C VAL A 23 35.25 27.54 -25.08
N ALA A 24 35.40 26.40 -25.73
CA ALA A 24 34.40 25.34 -25.67
C ALA A 24 34.29 24.95 -24.19
N ALA A 25 33.34 25.54 -23.47
CA ALA A 25 32.94 25.06 -22.15
C ALA A 25 32.66 23.56 -22.32
N PRO A 26 33.25 22.68 -21.51
CA PRO A 26 32.85 21.27 -21.52
C PRO A 26 31.36 21.28 -21.24
N ALA A 27 30.54 20.85 -22.21
CA ALA A 27 29.17 20.51 -21.97
C ALA A 27 29.22 19.49 -20.81
N LEU A 28 28.77 19.90 -19.63
CA LEU A 28 28.57 19.00 -18.52
C LEU A 28 27.61 17.95 -19.08
N ALA A 29 28.16 16.81 -19.48
CA ALA A 29 27.37 15.65 -19.85
C ALA A 29 26.45 15.40 -18.69
N GLN A 30 25.16 15.65 -18.88
CA GLN A 30 24.14 15.22 -17.91
C GLN A 30 24.41 13.74 -17.70
N PRO A 31 24.44 13.26 -16.44
CA PRO A 31 24.64 11.83 -16.18
C PRO A 31 23.57 11.08 -16.97
N VAL A 32 24.01 10.35 -17.99
CA VAL A 32 23.14 9.42 -18.73
C VAL A 32 22.62 8.48 -17.67
N SER A 33 21.35 8.59 -17.40
CA SER A 33 20.67 7.75 -16.42
C SER A 33 20.93 6.30 -16.78
N ALA A 34 21.61 5.59 -15.88
CA ALA A 34 21.96 4.20 -16.12
C ALA A 34 20.67 3.35 -16.22
N PRO A 35 20.55 2.47 -17.21
CA PRO A 35 19.44 1.52 -17.28
C PRO A 35 19.43 0.64 -16.02
N PHE A 36 18.34 -0.12 -15.80
CA PHE A 36 18.24 -1.06 -14.68
C PHE A 36 19.56 -1.84 -14.50
N PRO A 37 20.14 -1.89 -13.28
CA PRO A 37 21.52 -2.37 -13.06
C PRO A 37 21.61 -3.90 -13.16
N ILE A 38 21.86 -4.39 -14.36
CA ILE A 38 22.06 -5.81 -14.64
C ILE A 38 23.28 -6.32 -13.86
N GLY A 39 23.14 -7.53 -13.25
CA GLY A 39 24.20 -8.19 -12.48
C GLY A 39 24.29 -7.77 -11.01
N LYS A 40 23.52 -6.76 -10.56
CA LYS A 40 23.41 -6.44 -9.14
C LYS A 40 22.23 -7.20 -8.51
N PRO A 41 22.37 -7.68 -7.24
CA PRO A 41 21.24 -8.24 -6.52
C PRO A 41 20.21 -7.15 -6.19
N VAL A 42 18.95 -7.54 -6.08
CA VAL A 42 17.86 -6.67 -5.63
C VAL A 42 17.51 -7.01 -4.19
N SER A 43 17.44 -6.01 -3.31
CA SER A 43 16.94 -6.19 -1.94
C SER A 43 15.43 -5.93 -1.92
N MET A 44 14.67 -6.86 -1.32
CA MET A 44 13.23 -6.68 -1.13
C MET A 44 12.91 -6.59 0.35
N TYR A 45 12.43 -5.45 0.77
CA TYR A 45 12.20 -5.13 2.19
C TYR A 45 10.75 -5.34 2.62
N LEU A 46 10.57 -5.70 3.90
CA LEU A 46 9.29 -5.75 4.60
C LEU A 46 9.38 -5.01 5.93
N GLY A 47 8.37 -4.17 6.25
CA GLY A 47 8.31 -3.37 7.48
C GLY A 47 7.84 -4.12 8.74
N PHE A 48 7.89 -5.46 8.74
CA PHE A 48 7.46 -6.33 9.84
C PHE A 48 8.50 -7.39 10.19
N GLU A 49 8.31 -8.03 11.35
CA GLU A 49 9.14 -9.15 11.77
C GLU A 49 8.98 -10.37 10.84
N PRO A 50 10.00 -11.23 10.76
CA PRO A 50 9.94 -12.46 9.97
C PRO A 50 8.87 -13.44 10.48
N GLY A 51 8.35 -14.29 9.56
CA GLY A 51 7.49 -15.44 9.87
C GLY A 51 5.99 -15.18 9.85
N GLY A 52 5.55 -13.91 9.82
CA GLY A 52 4.14 -13.57 9.68
C GLY A 52 3.61 -13.70 8.24
N GLY A 53 2.29 -13.57 8.05
CA GLY A 53 1.65 -13.67 6.73
C GLY A 53 2.21 -12.67 5.71
N ASN A 54 2.48 -11.43 6.13
CA ASN A 54 3.13 -10.43 5.27
C ASN A 54 4.53 -10.88 4.82
N ASP A 55 5.31 -11.52 5.70
CA ASP A 55 6.64 -12.02 5.39
C ASP A 55 6.58 -13.16 4.37
N GLN A 56 5.60 -14.05 4.50
CA GLN A 56 5.37 -15.15 3.56
C GLN A 56 5.03 -14.62 2.16
N ILE A 57 4.17 -13.61 2.06
CA ILE A 57 3.78 -12.98 0.78
C ILE A 57 4.96 -12.24 0.16
N MET A 58 5.70 -11.45 0.95
CA MET A 58 6.88 -10.76 0.46
C MET A 58 7.92 -11.76 -0.08
N ARG A 59 8.16 -12.88 0.61
CA ARG A 59 9.08 -13.93 0.17
C ARG A 59 8.57 -14.68 -1.07
N LEU A 60 7.26 -14.87 -1.22
CA LEU A 60 6.66 -15.41 -2.43
C LEU A 60 6.99 -14.52 -3.64
N VAL A 61 6.78 -13.20 -3.51
CA VAL A 61 7.11 -12.23 -4.56
C VAL A 61 8.62 -12.20 -4.81
N ALA A 62 9.46 -12.19 -3.77
CA ALA A 62 10.91 -12.15 -3.89
C ALA A 62 11.47 -13.34 -4.68
N ARG A 63 10.97 -14.56 -4.43
CA ARG A 63 11.41 -15.78 -5.16
C ARG A 63 11.05 -15.74 -6.65
N ASN A 64 9.99 -15.04 -6.99
CA ASN A 64 9.41 -15.11 -8.33
C ASN A 64 9.77 -13.93 -9.22
N ILE A 65 9.89 -12.69 -8.68
CA ILE A 65 10.06 -11.49 -9.50
C ILE A 65 11.40 -11.45 -10.25
N GLY A 66 12.46 -12.04 -9.68
CA GLY A 66 13.82 -11.97 -10.24
C GLY A 66 13.90 -12.45 -11.67
N ARG A 67 13.23 -13.58 -12.02
CA ARG A 67 13.24 -14.12 -13.39
C ARG A 67 12.53 -13.24 -14.44
N HIS A 68 11.77 -12.26 -14.00
CA HIS A 68 11.10 -11.28 -14.86
C HIS A 68 11.86 -9.96 -14.98
N LEU A 69 12.91 -9.78 -14.18
CA LEU A 69 13.80 -8.62 -14.25
C LEU A 69 14.95 -8.85 -15.24
N PRO A 70 15.47 -7.81 -15.89
CA PRO A 70 16.62 -7.94 -16.79
C PRO A 70 17.84 -8.55 -16.09
N GLY A 71 18.43 -9.58 -16.69
CA GLY A 71 19.56 -10.31 -16.13
C GLY A 71 19.21 -11.30 -15.00
N SER A 72 17.93 -11.50 -14.71
CA SER A 72 17.43 -12.44 -13.69
C SER A 72 18.18 -12.35 -12.35
N PRO A 73 18.24 -11.15 -11.73
CA PRO A 73 19.02 -10.93 -10.51
C PRO A 73 18.49 -11.76 -9.34
N ASN A 74 19.39 -12.11 -8.43
CA ASN A 74 18.99 -12.65 -7.14
C ASN A 74 18.23 -11.59 -6.34
N VAL A 75 17.03 -11.92 -5.86
CA VAL A 75 16.21 -11.02 -5.01
C VAL A 75 16.30 -11.48 -3.56
N ILE A 76 16.87 -10.65 -2.72
CA ILE A 76 17.20 -10.95 -1.33
C ILE A 76 16.12 -10.36 -0.40
N PRO A 77 15.28 -11.20 0.25
CA PRO A 77 14.29 -10.72 1.20
C PRO A 77 14.97 -10.20 2.49
N ARG A 78 14.54 -9.05 2.97
CA ARG A 78 15.04 -8.38 4.19
C ARG A 78 13.88 -7.85 5.02
N ASN A 79 14.01 -7.91 6.35
CA ASN A 79 13.03 -7.33 7.27
C ASN A 79 13.60 -6.05 7.89
N MET A 80 12.80 -4.98 7.91
CA MET A 80 13.13 -3.69 8.53
C MET A 80 11.92 -3.23 9.39
N PRO A 81 11.65 -3.92 10.51
CA PRO A 81 10.52 -3.60 11.35
C PRO A 81 10.68 -2.25 12.06
N GLY A 82 9.56 -1.68 12.49
CA GLY A 82 9.52 -0.48 13.31
C GLY A 82 8.35 0.43 12.98
N ALA A 83 7.73 0.98 14.04
CA ALA A 83 6.65 1.96 13.97
C ALA A 83 5.52 1.58 12.98
N GLY A 84 5.05 0.32 12.98
CA GLY A 84 3.98 -0.13 12.08
C GLY A 84 4.34 -0.12 10.60
N GLY A 85 5.62 -0.13 10.25
CA GLY A 85 6.13 -0.05 8.87
C GLY A 85 6.57 1.34 8.42
N ARG A 86 6.37 2.39 9.24
CA ARG A 86 6.78 3.77 8.93
C ARG A 86 8.29 3.90 8.75
N ARG A 87 9.09 3.14 9.52
CA ARG A 87 10.55 3.10 9.37
C ARG A 87 10.95 2.71 7.94
N LEU A 88 10.35 1.65 7.40
CA LEU A 88 10.61 1.20 6.04
C LEU A 88 10.13 2.22 5.01
N ALA A 89 8.94 2.80 5.18
CA ALA A 89 8.43 3.84 4.29
C ALA A 89 9.36 5.06 4.23
N GLY A 90 9.86 5.52 5.39
CA GLY A 90 10.84 6.59 5.49
C GLY A 90 12.18 6.23 4.83
N HIS A 91 12.67 4.99 4.99
CA HIS A 91 13.88 4.51 4.30
C HIS A 91 13.70 4.54 2.78
N MET A 92 12.61 3.96 2.28
CA MET A 92 12.33 3.91 0.83
C MET A 92 12.20 5.30 0.21
N TYR A 93 11.63 6.24 0.95
CA TYR A 93 11.44 7.60 0.47
C TYR A 93 12.72 8.44 0.49
N ASN A 94 13.50 8.38 1.59
CA ASN A 94 14.61 9.31 1.85
C ASN A 94 15.99 8.74 1.53
N SER A 95 16.21 7.42 1.63
CA SER A 95 17.55 6.84 1.69
C SER A 95 17.82 5.74 0.66
N ALA A 96 16.78 5.07 0.17
CA ALA A 96 16.95 3.96 -0.76
C ALA A 96 17.50 4.43 -2.12
N PRO A 97 18.42 3.64 -2.75
CA PRO A 97 18.94 3.93 -4.09
C PRO A 97 17.81 4.05 -5.12
N ARG A 98 17.91 5.04 -6.01
CA ARG A 98 16.90 5.31 -7.04
C ARG A 98 17.22 4.63 -8.37
N ASP A 99 17.84 3.45 -8.30
CA ASP A 99 18.29 2.66 -9.46
C ASP A 99 17.49 1.36 -9.67
N GLY A 100 16.52 1.06 -8.80
CA GLY A 100 15.69 -0.15 -8.87
C GLY A 100 16.27 -1.35 -8.13
N THR A 101 17.40 -1.22 -7.41
CA THR A 101 18.00 -2.30 -6.61
C THR A 101 17.34 -2.51 -5.26
N GLU A 102 16.46 -1.61 -4.82
CA GLU A 102 15.67 -1.76 -3.61
C GLU A 102 14.18 -1.67 -3.89
N LEU A 103 13.46 -2.67 -3.45
CA LEU A 103 12.00 -2.79 -3.52
C LEU A 103 11.46 -3.02 -2.11
N ALA A 104 10.21 -2.66 -1.87
CA ALA A 104 9.60 -2.88 -0.58
C ALA A 104 8.14 -3.30 -0.69
N MET A 105 7.72 -4.21 0.18
CA MET A 105 6.32 -4.38 0.53
C MET A 105 6.01 -3.41 1.66
N ILE A 106 5.29 -2.35 1.33
CA ILE A 106 4.92 -1.29 2.26
C ILE A 106 3.70 -1.73 3.09
N SER A 107 3.70 -1.42 4.38
CA SER A 107 2.51 -1.63 5.21
C SER A 107 1.33 -0.83 4.64
N ARG A 108 0.20 -1.49 4.36
CA ARG A 108 -0.99 -0.81 3.83
C ARG A 108 -1.50 0.33 4.73
N GLY A 109 -1.37 0.20 6.06
CA GLY A 109 -1.76 1.24 7.01
C GLY A 109 -0.99 2.54 6.83
N VAL A 110 0.29 2.46 6.45
CA VAL A 110 1.14 3.63 6.20
C VAL A 110 0.58 4.53 5.09
N THR A 111 -0.25 3.98 4.19
CA THR A 111 -0.82 4.76 3.08
C THR A 111 -1.74 5.90 3.52
N THR A 112 -2.31 5.81 4.70
CA THR A 112 -3.22 6.84 5.27
C THR A 112 -2.62 7.57 6.47
N ASP A 113 -1.50 7.11 7.01
CA ASP A 113 -0.90 7.69 8.21
C ASP A 113 -0.65 9.21 8.11
N PRO A 114 -0.12 9.77 7.01
CA PRO A 114 0.06 11.22 6.89
C PRO A 114 -1.26 12.00 6.89
N LEU A 115 -2.36 11.39 6.44
CA LEU A 115 -3.69 12.02 6.43
C LEU A 115 -4.41 11.90 7.77
N LEU A 116 -4.32 10.75 8.41
CA LEU A 116 -5.19 10.39 9.53
C LEU A 116 -4.50 10.42 10.89
N ILE A 117 -3.19 10.18 10.95
CA ILE A 117 -2.46 9.98 12.20
C ILE A 117 -1.47 11.10 12.45
N ASP A 118 -0.51 11.33 11.55
CA ASP A 118 0.56 12.29 11.73
C ASP A 118 0.95 12.97 10.41
N PRO A 119 0.56 14.22 10.21
CA PRO A 119 0.88 14.97 8.99
C PRO A 119 2.36 15.37 8.89
N MET A 120 3.16 15.19 9.97
CA MET A 120 4.58 15.55 10.02
C MET A 120 5.51 14.41 9.63
N LEU A 121 4.96 13.28 9.14
CA LEU A 121 5.78 12.17 8.65
C LEU A 121 6.65 12.62 7.48
N ASN A 122 7.91 12.22 7.51
CA ASN A 122 8.96 12.65 6.59
C ASN A 122 8.99 11.82 5.27
N PHE A 123 7.86 11.31 4.83
CA PHE A 123 7.71 10.60 3.56
C PHE A 123 6.36 10.91 2.91
N SER A 124 6.33 10.83 1.59
CA SER A 124 5.11 10.98 0.79
C SER A 124 4.72 9.66 0.14
N VAL A 125 3.52 9.19 0.46
CA VAL A 125 2.94 7.97 -0.14
C VAL A 125 2.66 8.17 -1.63
N GLN A 126 2.33 9.40 -2.04
CA GLN A 126 2.01 9.73 -3.42
C GLN A 126 3.22 9.64 -4.35
N ASP A 127 4.43 9.87 -3.81
CA ASP A 127 5.65 9.97 -4.59
C ASP A 127 6.38 8.64 -4.71
N LEU A 128 6.03 7.64 -3.90
CA LEU A 128 6.57 6.28 -4.06
C LEU A 128 6.20 5.73 -5.44
N THR A 129 7.10 4.98 -6.04
CA THR A 129 6.84 4.27 -7.29
C THR A 129 6.10 2.97 -7.00
N TRP A 130 4.78 2.98 -7.07
CA TRP A 130 3.97 1.78 -6.85
C TRP A 130 4.11 0.80 -8.02
N LEU A 131 4.47 -0.44 -7.73
CA LEU A 131 4.60 -1.52 -8.70
C LEU A 131 3.26 -2.24 -8.90
N GLY A 132 2.53 -2.41 -7.82
CA GLY A 132 1.23 -3.08 -7.76
C GLY A 132 1.05 -3.84 -6.45
N ALA A 133 -0.04 -4.61 -6.37
CA ALA A 133 -0.29 -5.55 -5.29
C ALA A 133 -0.76 -6.89 -5.87
N PRO A 134 -0.36 -8.04 -5.30
CA PRO A 134 -0.87 -9.33 -5.75
C PRO A 134 -2.36 -9.52 -5.44
N THR A 135 -2.88 -8.84 -4.44
CA THR A 135 -4.31 -8.79 -4.13
C THR A 135 -4.66 -7.54 -3.35
N SER A 136 -5.88 -7.04 -3.54
CA SER A 136 -6.55 -6.14 -2.58
C SER A 136 -7.07 -6.97 -1.41
N THR A 137 -7.54 -6.32 -0.35
CA THR A 137 -8.17 -7.01 0.80
C THR A 137 -9.57 -6.48 1.04
N THR A 138 -10.46 -7.34 1.53
CA THR A 138 -11.81 -6.97 1.95
C THR A 138 -11.99 -7.29 3.41
N ASP A 139 -11.83 -6.29 4.27
CA ASP A 139 -12.04 -6.47 5.71
C ASP A 139 -13.54 -6.57 6.00
N THR A 140 -13.92 -7.43 6.94
CA THR A 140 -15.31 -7.69 7.28
C THR A 140 -15.55 -7.67 8.79
N CYS A 141 -16.82 -7.48 9.18
CA CYS A 141 -17.32 -7.97 10.45
C CYS A 141 -18.15 -9.23 10.19
N VAL A 142 -17.87 -10.27 10.97
CA VAL A 142 -18.57 -11.55 10.91
C VAL A 142 -19.30 -11.84 12.20
N VAL A 143 -20.39 -12.61 12.10
CA VAL A 143 -21.14 -13.12 13.25
C VAL A 143 -21.08 -14.64 13.28
N TRP A 144 -21.19 -15.19 14.47
CA TRP A 144 -21.36 -16.61 14.68
C TRP A 144 -22.80 -17.03 14.38
N HIS A 145 -23.01 -18.19 13.79
CA HIS A 145 -24.34 -18.65 13.30
C HIS A 145 -25.43 -18.72 14.36
N THR A 146 -25.09 -18.79 15.65
CA THR A 146 -26.05 -18.79 16.76
C THR A 146 -26.23 -17.43 17.42
N ALA A 147 -25.51 -16.40 16.98
CA ALA A 147 -25.65 -15.04 17.50
C ALA A 147 -27.05 -14.48 17.18
N LYS A 148 -27.56 -13.58 18.02
CA LYS A 148 -28.84 -12.91 17.79
C LYS A 148 -28.81 -11.92 16.63
N VAL A 149 -27.63 -11.37 16.35
CA VAL A 149 -27.36 -10.50 15.21
C VAL A 149 -26.95 -11.37 14.03
N GLN A 150 -27.69 -11.31 12.93
CA GLN A 150 -27.39 -12.04 11.69
C GLN A 150 -27.20 -11.13 10.48
N SER A 151 -27.50 -9.84 10.62
CA SER A 151 -27.37 -8.84 9.59
C SER A 151 -26.90 -7.49 10.15
N ILE A 152 -26.42 -6.61 9.28
CA ILE A 152 -26.07 -5.24 9.69
C ILE A 152 -27.32 -4.46 10.17
N ALA A 153 -28.51 -4.80 9.70
CA ALA A 153 -29.75 -4.13 10.11
C ALA A 153 -30.07 -4.41 11.57
N ASP A 154 -29.78 -5.62 12.06
CA ASP A 154 -30.05 -6.03 13.44
C ASP A 154 -29.22 -5.20 14.44
N LEU A 155 -28.07 -4.68 14.01
CA LEU A 155 -27.21 -3.85 14.86
C LEU A 155 -27.88 -2.56 15.36
N LYS A 156 -28.96 -2.12 14.73
CA LYS A 156 -29.71 -0.94 15.18
C LYS A 156 -30.52 -1.19 16.45
N THR A 157 -30.95 -2.42 16.66
CA THR A 157 -31.85 -2.81 17.74
C THR A 157 -31.20 -3.77 18.74
N THR A 158 -30.29 -4.61 18.29
CA THR A 158 -29.65 -5.66 19.08
C THR A 158 -28.16 -5.35 19.24
N GLU A 159 -27.65 -5.43 20.48
CA GLU A 159 -26.22 -5.27 20.73
C GLU A 159 -25.44 -6.48 20.25
N MET A 160 -24.36 -6.25 19.50
CA MET A 160 -23.36 -7.24 19.12
C MET A 160 -22.13 -7.14 20.00
N VAL A 161 -21.72 -8.24 20.60
CA VAL A 161 -20.47 -8.37 21.35
C VAL A 161 -19.38 -8.91 20.44
N VAL A 162 -18.33 -8.13 20.25
CA VAL A 162 -17.19 -8.47 19.37
C VAL A 162 -16.01 -8.92 20.21
N ALA A 163 -15.47 -10.12 19.94
CA ALA A 163 -14.16 -10.52 20.44
C ALA A 163 -13.08 -9.77 19.65
N GLY A 164 -12.27 -8.97 20.34
CA GLY A 164 -11.35 -8.03 19.71
C GLY A 164 -9.94 -8.04 20.28
N SER A 165 -9.03 -7.50 19.47
CA SER A 165 -7.63 -7.22 19.82
C SER A 165 -7.35 -5.71 19.99
N GLY A 166 -8.37 -4.87 19.70
CA GLY A 166 -8.24 -3.41 19.59
C GLY A 166 -8.12 -2.90 18.15
N ASN A 167 -7.66 -3.74 17.23
CA ASN A 167 -7.49 -3.35 15.81
C ASN A 167 -8.82 -3.02 15.11
N GLU A 168 -9.92 -3.62 15.57
CA GLU A 168 -11.28 -3.39 15.08
C GLU A 168 -11.88 -2.05 15.50
N ALA A 169 -11.25 -1.33 16.43
CA ALA A 169 -11.84 -0.14 17.07
C ALA A 169 -12.32 0.93 16.07
N ALA A 170 -11.54 1.20 15.02
CA ALA A 170 -11.94 2.16 13.98
C ALA A 170 -13.19 1.69 13.23
N GLN A 171 -13.27 0.41 12.87
CA GLN A 171 -14.43 -0.17 12.18
C GLN A 171 -15.70 -0.11 13.05
N LEU A 172 -15.59 -0.40 14.35
CA LEU A 172 -16.71 -0.30 15.26
C LEU A 172 -17.23 1.13 15.42
N ARG A 173 -16.33 2.13 15.42
CA ARG A 173 -16.72 3.54 15.46
C ARG A 173 -17.46 3.97 14.20
N ILE A 174 -16.98 3.56 13.04
CA ILE A 174 -17.65 3.80 11.75
C ILE A 174 -19.04 3.21 11.76
N LEU A 175 -19.20 1.96 12.20
CA LEU A 175 -20.50 1.31 12.33
C LEU A 175 -21.45 2.06 13.28
N ARG A 176 -20.96 2.52 14.44
CA ARG A 176 -21.77 3.32 15.36
C ARG A 176 -22.22 4.63 14.74
N GLN A 177 -21.33 5.34 14.03
CA GLN A 177 -21.63 6.66 13.48
C GLN A 177 -22.48 6.61 12.21
N LEU A 178 -22.21 5.69 11.29
CA LEU A 178 -22.88 5.66 9.99
C LEU A 178 -24.12 4.75 9.98
N VAL A 179 -24.11 3.68 10.79
CA VAL A 179 -25.19 2.70 10.82
C VAL A 179 -26.11 2.87 12.04
N GLY A 180 -25.62 3.54 13.09
CA GLY A 180 -26.27 3.56 14.40
C GLY A 180 -26.14 2.24 15.14
N ALA A 181 -25.07 1.50 14.91
CA ALA A 181 -24.88 0.16 15.42
C ALA A 181 -24.70 0.12 16.95
N ARG A 182 -25.42 -0.79 17.59
CA ARG A 182 -25.19 -1.18 18.99
C ARG A 182 -24.15 -2.29 19.01
N ILE A 183 -22.89 -1.91 19.20
CA ILE A 183 -21.77 -2.83 19.10
C ILE A 183 -20.70 -2.48 20.14
N ARG A 184 -20.19 -3.45 20.85
CA ARG A 184 -19.05 -3.28 21.78
C ARG A 184 -18.00 -4.35 21.56
N SER A 185 -16.75 -4.02 21.87
CA SER A 185 -15.63 -4.95 21.83
C SER A 185 -15.27 -5.39 23.25
N VAL A 186 -15.01 -6.67 23.40
CA VAL A 186 -14.31 -7.25 24.54
C VAL A 186 -12.88 -7.53 24.07
N VAL A 187 -11.92 -6.87 24.69
CA VAL A 187 -10.48 -6.95 24.33
C VAL A 187 -9.72 -7.74 25.41
N GLY A 188 -8.46 -8.08 25.10
CA GLY A 188 -7.61 -8.80 26.03
C GLY A 188 -7.41 -10.27 25.67
N TYR A 189 -7.98 -10.72 24.58
CA TYR A 189 -7.70 -12.07 24.08
C TYR A 189 -6.25 -12.18 23.59
N PRO A 190 -5.54 -13.27 23.92
CA PRO A 190 -4.11 -13.43 23.55
C PRO A 190 -3.88 -13.74 22.06
N GLY A 191 -4.90 -13.62 21.21
CA GLY A 191 -4.81 -13.81 19.77
C GLY A 191 -6.04 -14.39 19.11
N ALA A 192 -5.97 -14.61 17.81
CA ALA A 192 -7.09 -15.10 17.00
C ALA A 192 -7.69 -16.44 17.51
N PRO A 193 -6.92 -17.45 17.94
CA PRO A 193 -7.51 -18.69 18.45
C PRO A 193 -8.40 -18.48 19.66
N ALA A 194 -8.01 -17.63 20.60
CA ALA A 194 -8.83 -17.34 21.80
C ALA A 194 -10.11 -16.57 21.44
N MET A 195 -10.03 -15.61 20.52
CA MET A 195 -11.21 -14.91 20.00
C MET A 195 -12.17 -15.84 19.26
N ASN A 196 -11.64 -16.79 18.51
CA ASN A 196 -12.45 -17.80 17.82
C ASN A 196 -13.18 -18.70 18.84
N LEU A 197 -12.47 -19.16 19.86
CA LEU A 197 -13.06 -19.99 20.92
C LEU A 197 -14.15 -19.24 21.68
N ALA A 198 -14.01 -17.92 21.89
CA ALA A 198 -15.03 -17.09 22.50
C ALA A 198 -16.35 -17.06 21.68
N MET A 199 -16.26 -17.04 20.34
CA MET A 199 -17.42 -17.17 19.47
C MET A 199 -18.07 -18.56 19.58
N GLU A 200 -17.28 -19.64 19.56
CA GLU A 200 -17.77 -21.01 19.69
C GLU A 200 -18.50 -21.23 21.02
N ARG A 201 -18.06 -20.58 22.09
CA ARG A 201 -18.65 -20.66 23.43
C ARG A 201 -19.82 -19.70 23.65
N GLY A 202 -20.12 -18.83 22.67
CA GLY A 202 -21.17 -17.82 22.82
C GLY A 202 -20.80 -16.67 23.78
N GLU A 203 -19.51 -16.52 24.12
CA GLU A 203 -18.98 -15.39 24.91
C GLU A 203 -18.90 -14.11 24.08
N ALA A 204 -18.82 -14.25 22.75
CA ALA A 204 -18.87 -13.18 21.78
C ALA A 204 -19.75 -13.59 20.59
N ASP A 205 -20.48 -12.61 20.03
CA ASP A 205 -21.34 -12.82 18.87
C ASP A 205 -20.55 -12.89 17.56
N GLY A 206 -19.36 -12.28 17.52
CA GLY A 206 -18.58 -12.23 16.29
C GLY A 206 -17.24 -11.51 16.42
N ARG A 207 -16.64 -11.21 15.28
CA ARG A 207 -15.36 -10.50 15.16
C ARG A 207 -15.39 -9.52 13.99
N CYS A 208 -14.65 -8.41 14.13
CA CYS A 208 -14.38 -7.47 13.05
C CYS A 208 -12.88 -7.44 12.70
N SER A 209 -12.51 -6.70 11.66
CA SER A 209 -11.12 -6.61 11.17
C SER A 209 -10.56 -7.95 10.66
N LEU A 210 -11.41 -8.76 10.07
CA LEU A 210 -11.05 -10.00 9.41
C LEU A 210 -11.13 -9.81 7.90
N SER A 211 -10.02 -10.03 7.18
CA SER A 211 -10.09 -10.05 5.72
C SER A 211 -10.74 -11.33 5.22
N TRP A 212 -11.59 -11.20 4.21
CA TRP A 212 -12.27 -12.31 3.56
C TRP A 212 -11.28 -13.35 3.04
N GLU A 213 -10.19 -12.89 2.45
CA GLU A 213 -9.10 -13.71 1.93
C GLU A 213 -8.45 -14.56 3.05
N SER A 214 -8.18 -13.94 4.20
CA SER A 214 -7.63 -14.65 5.35
C SER A 214 -8.61 -15.68 5.93
N MET A 215 -9.92 -15.37 5.94
CA MET A 215 -10.93 -16.32 6.42
C MET A 215 -11.02 -17.55 5.53
N LYS A 216 -11.01 -17.38 4.21
CA LYS A 216 -10.99 -18.51 3.27
C LYS A 216 -9.74 -19.39 3.46
N ALA A 217 -8.60 -18.78 3.77
CA ALA A 217 -7.37 -19.52 4.00
C ALA A 217 -7.31 -20.26 5.34
N SER A 218 -7.71 -19.60 6.44
CA SER A 218 -7.49 -20.08 7.81
C SER A 218 -8.73 -20.62 8.52
N MET A 219 -9.93 -20.32 8.02
CA MET A 219 -11.23 -20.70 8.60
C MET A 219 -12.16 -21.31 7.55
N ALA A 220 -11.59 -21.99 6.53
CA ALA A 220 -12.35 -22.57 5.42
C ALA A 220 -13.52 -23.44 5.89
N ASP A 221 -13.31 -24.26 6.92
CA ASP A 221 -14.35 -25.15 7.46
C ASP A 221 -15.54 -24.36 8.04
N TRP A 222 -15.29 -23.23 8.70
CA TRP A 222 -16.35 -22.39 9.25
C TRP A 222 -17.09 -21.62 8.15
N VAL A 223 -16.37 -21.15 7.14
CA VAL A 223 -16.96 -20.47 5.99
C VAL A 223 -17.85 -21.45 5.20
N ASN A 224 -17.33 -22.63 4.86
CA ASN A 224 -18.04 -23.65 4.10
C ASN A 224 -19.27 -24.20 4.85
N ALA A 225 -19.15 -24.40 6.16
CA ALA A 225 -20.24 -24.85 7.03
C ALA A 225 -21.19 -23.71 7.44
N LYS A 226 -20.96 -22.47 6.95
CA LYS A 226 -21.73 -21.27 7.31
C LYS A 226 -21.81 -21.02 8.83
N LYS A 227 -20.77 -21.43 9.58
CA LYS A 227 -20.66 -21.14 11.01
C LYS A 227 -20.35 -19.69 11.30
N ILE A 228 -19.67 -19.00 10.37
CA ILE A 228 -19.44 -17.57 10.40
C ILE A 228 -20.02 -16.93 9.14
N GLN A 229 -20.65 -15.77 9.30
CA GLN A 229 -21.25 -15.01 8.21
C GLN A 229 -20.78 -13.56 8.24
N PRO A 230 -20.20 -13.03 7.15
CA PRO A 230 -19.97 -11.59 7.03
C PRO A 230 -21.31 -10.84 7.02
N ILE A 231 -21.43 -9.78 7.83
CA ILE A 231 -22.62 -8.91 7.87
C ILE A 231 -22.37 -7.52 7.27
N VAL A 232 -21.12 -7.14 7.14
CA VAL A 232 -20.66 -5.91 6.47
C VAL A 232 -19.25 -6.10 5.95
N GLN A 233 -18.96 -5.46 4.82
CA GLN A 233 -17.62 -5.39 4.27
C GLN A 233 -17.10 -3.95 4.25
N PHE A 234 -15.87 -3.76 4.71
CA PHE A 234 -15.17 -2.48 4.68
C PHE A 234 -14.40 -2.37 3.36
N ALA A 235 -15.13 -2.02 2.32
CA ALA A 235 -14.65 -1.91 0.95
C ALA A 235 -15.36 -0.75 0.23
N MET A 236 -14.77 -0.28 -0.87
CA MET A 236 -15.38 0.73 -1.75
C MET A 236 -16.63 0.21 -2.44
N GLU A 237 -16.57 -1.07 -2.85
CA GLU A 237 -17.62 -1.80 -3.55
C GLU A 237 -17.74 -3.20 -2.97
N ARG A 238 -18.88 -3.87 -3.22
CA ARG A 238 -19.09 -5.24 -2.77
C ARG A 238 -18.10 -6.20 -3.44
N HIS A 239 -17.50 -7.06 -2.65
CA HIS A 239 -16.64 -8.13 -3.13
C HIS A 239 -17.45 -9.11 -4.01
N PRO A 240 -16.92 -9.60 -5.15
CA PRO A 240 -17.66 -10.49 -6.05
C PRO A 240 -18.22 -11.77 -5.40
N GLU A 241 -17.55 -12.30 -4.38
CA GLU A 241 -18.00 -13.46 -3.61
C GLU A 241 -18.94 -13.11 -2.45
N LEU A 242 -19.09 -11.82 -2.11
CA LEU A 242 -19.90 -11.32 -1.00
C LEU A 242 -21.00 -10.35 -1.49
N LYS A 243 -21.65 -10.71 -2.61
CA LYS A 243 -22.64 -9.85 -3.29
C LYS A 243 -23.83 -9.46 -2.39
N ASP A 244 -24.21 -10.34 -1.47
CA ASP A 244 -25.34 -10.13 -0.56
C ASP A 244 -24.94 -9.40 0.72
N VAL A 245 -23.64 -9.20 0.98
CA VAL A 245 -23.14 -8.48 2.14
C VAL A 245 -22.94 -7.01 1.76
N PRO A 246 -23.58 -6.05 2.46
CA PRO A 246 -23.45 -4.64 2.11
C PRO A 246 -22.03 -4.11 2.37
N ALA A 247 -21.55 -3.23 1.49
CA ALA A 247 -20.34 -2.49 1.71
C ALA A 247 -20.60 -1.28 2.61
N ILE A 248 -19.64 -0.95 3.48
CA ILE A 248 -19.79 0.21 4.39
C ILE A 248 -20.04 1.52 3.64
N MET A 249 -19.54 1.63 2.43
CA MET A 249 -19.76 2.80 1.55
C MET A 249 -21.25 3.06 1.27
N GLU A 250 -22.10 2.04 1.29
CA GLU A 250 -23.55 2.15 1.06
C GLU A 250 -24.28 2.87 2.20
N PHE A 251 -23.66 2.97 3.37
CA PHE A 251 -24.21 3.67 4.56
C PHE A 251 -23.76 5.12 4.66
N ALA A 252 -22.91 5.59 3.74
CA ALA A 252 -22.57 7.00 3.64
C ALA A 252 -23.71 7.79 3.00
N THR A 253 -24.45 8.55 3.78
CA THR A 253 -25.61 9.31 3.31
C THR A 253 -25.22 10.66 2.70
N THR A 254 -24.06 11.20 3.05
CA THR A 254 -23.56 12.49 2.55
C THR A 254 -22.32 12.31 1.67
N GLU A 255 -22.05 13.25 0.77
CA GLU A 255 -20.79 13.25 0.00
C GLU A 255 -19.57 13.41 0.89
N LEU A 256 -19.71 14.09 2.03
CA LEU A 256 -18.64 14.23 3.02
C LEU A 256 -18.28 12.89 3.65
N ASP A 257 -19.28 12.08 4.03
CA ASP A 257 -19.05 10.72 4.54
C ASP A 257 -18.44 9.81 3.49
N ARG A 258 -18.90 9.90 2.23
CA ARG A 258 -18.31 9.14 1.12
C ARG A 258 -16.83 9.51 0.90
N ALA A 259 -16.52 10.81 0.91
CA ALA A 259 -15.15 11.29 0.77
C ALA A 259 -14.27 10.82 1.94
N ALA A 260 -14.78 10.90 3.18
CA ALA A 260 -14.09 10.41 4.36
C ALA A 260 -13.83 8.90 4.32
N LEU A 261 -14.83 8.10 3.91
CA LEU A 261 -14.67 6.66 3.76
C LEU A 261 -13.67 6.28 2.67
N ARG A 262 -13.60 7.01 1.54
CA ARG A 262 -12.58 6.77 0.51
C ARG A 262 -11.16 6.89 1.09
N ILE A 263 -10.92 7.84 2.00
CA ILE A 263 -9.63 7.97 2.69
C ILE A 263 -9.40 6.77 3.63
N ILE A 264 -10.37 6.46 4.48
CA ILE A 264 -10.26 5.39 5.49
C ILE A 264 -10.07 4.02 4.84
N LEU A 265 -10.73 3.77 3.72
CA LEU A 265 -10.68 2.48 3.01
C LEU A 265 -9.50 2.35 2.04
N LEU A 266 -8.68 3.39 1.87
CA LEU A 266 -7.50 3.32 0.99
C LEU A 266 -6.61 2.10 1.28
N PRO A 267 -6.29 1.74 2.54
CA PRO A 267 -5.49 0.55 2.85
C PRO A 267 -6.05 -0.76 2.29
N THR A 268 -7.37 -0.90 2.14
CA THR A 268 -7.98 -2.12 1.60
C THR A 268 -7.75 -2.25 0.09
N VAL A 269 -7.75 -1.12 -0.64
CA VAL A 269 -7.39 -1.08 -2.06
C VAL A 269 -5.94 -1.49 -2.27
N PHE A 270 -5.05 -1.03 -1.39
CA PHE A 270 -3.63 -1.36 -1.45
C PHE A 270 -3.34 -2.83 -1.13
N GLY A 271 -4.06 -3.44 -0.20
CA GLY A 271 -3.87 -4.83 0.19
C GLY A 271 -2.43 -5.14 0.63
N PHE A 272 -1.67 -5.80 -0.23
CA PHE A 272 -0.25 -6.12 -0.02
C PHE A 272 0.61 -5.36 -1.05
N PRO A 273 0.85 -4.06 -0.88
CA PRO A 273 1.39 -3.23 -1.93
C PRO A 273 2.91 -3.28 -2.00
N PHE A 274 3.42 -3.36 -3.22
CA PHE A 274 4.85 -3.30 -3.51
C PHE A 274 5.20 -1.96 -4.16
N ALA A 275 6.29 -1.37 -3.69
CA ALA A 275 6.79 -0.10 -4.18
C ALA A 275 8.32 -0.09 -4.32
N ALA A 276 8.79 0.84 -5.11
CA ALA A 276 10.18 1.24 -5.22
C ALA A 276 10.32 2.71 -4.77
N PRO A 277 11.55 3.22 -4.57
CA PRO A 277 11.78 4.61 -4.21
C PRO A 277 11.14 5.61 -5.17
N PRO A 278 10.92 6.86 -4.74
CA PRO A 278 10.45 7.91 -5.62
C PRO A 278 11.52 8.31 -6.65
N GLN A 279 11.10 9.05 -7.69
CA GLN A 279 12.00 9.64 -8.69
C GLN A 279 12.89 8.63 -9.42
N LEU A 280 12.42 7.40 -9.61
CA LEU A 280 13.06 6.47 -10.52
C LEU A 280 12.99 7.02 -11.96
N LEU A 281 14.00 6.68 -12.73
CA LEU A 281 13.98 6.92 -14.17
C LEU A 281 12.77 6.24 -14.82
N PRO A 282 12.17 6.84 -15.84
CA PRO A 282 10.99 6.28 -16.51
C PRO A 282 11.22 4.84 -16.99
N GLU A 283 12.40 4.53 -17.50
CA GLU A 283 12.77 3.20 -18.00
C GLU A 283 12.84 2.17 -16.87
N VAL A 284 13.46 2.55 -15.73
CA VAL A 284 13.55 1.68 -14.54
C VAL A 284 12.15 1.41 -13.98
N ARG A 285 11.34 2.47 -13.86
CA ARG A 285 9.93 2.34 -13.42
C ARG A 285 9.15 1.37 -14.32
N THR A 286 9.26 1.55 -15.64
CA THR A 286 8.58 0.72 -16.62
C THR A 286 9.05 -0.74 -16.52
N THR A 287 10.36 -0.95 -16.40
CA THR A 287 10.95 -2.28 -16.23
C THR A 287 10.40 -2.98 -14.99
N LEU A 288 10.42 -2.31 -13.84
CA LEU A 288 9.94 -2.88 -12.58
C LEU A 288 8.44 -3.21 -12.63
N ARG A 289 7.60 -2.32 -13.17
CA ARG A 289 6.16 -2.54 -13.31
C ARG A 289 5.85 -3.69 -14.26
N THR A 290 6.57 -3.76 -15.37
CA THR A 290 6.42 -4.84 -16.35
C THR A 290 6.81 -6.17 -15.73
N ALA A 291 7.93 -6.22 -15.01
CA ALA A 291 8.39 -7.42 -14.31
C ALA A 291 7.36 -7.87 -13.25
N PHE A 292 6.84 -6.94 -12.46
CA PHE A 292 5.83 -7.23 -11.44
C PHE A 292 4.53 -7.76 -12.06
N LYS A 293 4.05 -7.14 -13.14
CA LYS A 293 2.87 -7.61 -13.88
C LYS A 293 3.10 -9.02 -14.44
N ARG A 294 4.21 -9.27 -15.14
CA ARG A 294 4.54 -10.59 -15.72
C ARG A 294 4.64 -11.66 -14.65
N MET A 295 5.22 -11.34 -13.49
CA MET A 295 5.27 -12.27 -12.36
C MET A 295 3.85 -12.66 -11.89
N LEU A 296 2.91 -11.72 -11.79
CA LEU A 296 1.53 -12.00 -11.38
C LEU A 296 0.77 -12.85 -12.42
N GLU A 297 1.17 -12.78 -13.67
CA GLU A 297 0.62 -13.59 -14.78
C GLU A 297 1.33 -14.95 -14.92
N ASP A 298 2.43 -15.19 -14.19
CA ASP A 298 3.23 -16.40 -14.29
C ASP A 298 2.55 -17.59 -13.61
N PRO A 299 2.35 -18.73 -14.34
CA PRO A 299 1.75 -19.92 -13.77
C PRO A 299 2.46 -20.45 -12.52
N GLN A 300 3.80 -20.37 -12.45
CA GLN A 300 4.57 -20.83 -11.29
C GLN A 300 4.27 -19.99 -10.05
N PHE A 301 4.20 -18.64 -10.19
CA PHE A 301 3.80 -17.76 -9.09
C PHE A 301 2.39 -18.09 -8.60
N ASN A 302 1.45 -18.29 -9.53
CA ASN A 302 0.06 -18.58 -9.18
C ASN A 302 -0.09 -19.97 -8.53
N GLU A 303 0.67 -20.97 -8.95
CA GLU A 303 0.71 -22.30 -8.32
C GLU A 303 1.25 -22.21 -6.88
N GLU A 304 2.36 -21.48 -6.68
CA GLU A 304 2.92 -21.27 -5.33
C GLU A 304 1.93 -20.50 -4.42
N ALA A 305 1.28 -19.44 -4.93
CA ALA A 305 0.27 -18.68 -4.22
C ALA A 305 -0.92 -19.57 -3.81
N HIS A 306 -1.41 -20.39 -4.73
CA HIS A 306 -2.50 -21.32 -4.46
C HIS A 306 -2.14 -22.38 -3.39
N LYS A 307 -0.90 -22.93 -3.42
CA LYS A 307 -0.40 -23.83 -2.36
C LYS A 307 -0.36 -23.15 -0.99
N MET A 308 -0.13 -21.85 -0.96
CA MET A 308 -0.19 -21.03 0.27
C MET A 308 -1.62 -20.62 0.64
N LYS A 309 -2.65 -21.03 -0.10
CA LYS A 309 -4.04 -20.59 0.02
C LYS A 309 -4.18 -19.05 -0.08
N PHE A 310 -3.36 -18.46 -0.91
CA PHE A 310 -3.33 -17.01 -1.16
C PHE A 310 -3.99 -16.72 -2.51
N ASP A 311 -5.21 -16.18 -2.45
CA ASP A 311 -5.95 -15.77 -3.65
C ASP A 311 -5.36 -14.49 -4.23
N THR A 312 -5.05 -14.52 -5.51
CA THR A 312 -4.53 -13.36 -6.23
C THR A 312 -5.66 -12.61 -6.94
N ARG A 313 -5.78 -11.32 -6.65
CA ARG A 313 -6.60 -10.34 -7.37
C ARG A 313 -5.73 -9.11 -7.62
N PRO A 314 -4.91 -9.15 -8.67
CA PRO A 314 -3.88 -8.14 -8.90
C PRO A 314 -4.43 -6.74 -9.03
N VAL A 315 -3.76 -5.79 -8.39
CA VAL A 315 -3.99 -4.36 -8.55
C VAL A 315 -2.75 -3.73 -9.18
N ALA A 316 -2.93 -3.04 -10.29
CA ALA A 316 -1.81 -2.42 -11.02
C ALA A 316 -1.23 -1.22 -10.24
N GLY A 317 0.08 -0.99 -10.34
CA GLY A 317 0.75 0.13 -9.67
C GLY A 317 0.17 1.50 -10.05
N ALA A 318 -0.23 1.68 -11.31
CA ALA A 318 -0.89 2.90 -11.76
C ALA A 318 -2.27 3.13 -11.10
N GLU A 319 -2.96 2.05 -10.73
CA GLU A 319 -4.23 2.13 -10.00
C GLU A 319 -3.99 2.54 -8.55
N LEU A 320 -2.99 1.95 -7.89
CA LEU A 320 -2.57 2.35 -6.54
C LEU A 320 -2.15 3.83 -6.49
N GLU A 321 -1.41 4.31 -7.51
CA GLU A 321 -1.05 5.74 -7.61
C GLU A 321 -2.26 6.64 -7.76
N ARG A 322 -3.23 6.26 -8.60
CA ARG A 322 -4.48 7.04 -8.75
C ARG A 322 -5.26 7.08 -7.44
N ALA A 323 -5.39 5.94 -6.75
CA ALA A 323 -6.08 5.86 -5.47
C ALA A 323 -5.40 6.72 -4.39
N ALA A 324 -4.07 6.67 -4.29
CA ALA A 324 -3.31 7.53 -3.39
C ALA A 324 -3.54 9.02 -3.71
N ARG A 325 -3.34 9.43 -4.97
CA ARG A 325 -3.54 10.83 -5.37
C ARG A 325 -4.95 11.33 -5.09
N ALA A 326 -5.96 10.51 -5.36
CA ALA A 326 -7.36 10.88 -5.07
C ALA A 326 -7.60 11.08 -3.57
N ALA A 327 -7.07 10.21 -2.71
CA ALA A 327 -7.19 10.34 -1.26
C ALA A 327 -6.46 11.59 -0.73
N TYR A 328 -5.27 11.86 -1.22
CA TYR A 328 -4.46 13.02 -0.79
C TYR A 328 -4.94 14.36 -1.37
N ALA A 329 -5.72 14.35 -2.45
CA ALA A 329 -6.41 15.51 -2.99
C ALA A 329 -7.76 15.80 -2.31
N SER A 330 -8.13 15.04 -1.29
CA SER A 330 -9.37 15.25 -0.54
C SER A 330 -9.37 16.60 0.19
N SER A 331 -10.54 17.20 0.36
CA SER A 331 -10.68 18.45 1.08
C SER A 331 -10.30 18.33 2.57
N ALA A 332 -9.93 19.44 3.19
CA ALA A 332 -9.63 19.48 4.62
C ALA A 332 -10.82 18.99 5.47
N GLU A 333 -12.05 19.28 5.04
CA GLU A 333 -13.27 18.82 5.70
C GLU A 333 -13.41 17.29 5.60
N ALA A 334 -13.11 16.68 4.45
CA ALA A 334 -13.17 15.23 4.27
C ALA A 334 -12.12 14.54 5.15
N ILE A 335 -10.89 15.06 5.24
CA ILE A 335 -9.84 14.56 6.12
C ILE A 335 -10.26 14.71 7.59
N ALA A 336 -10.81 15.85 7.99
CA ALA A 336 -11.31 16.07 9.34
C ALA A 336 -12.45 15.09 9.68
N ARG A 337 -13.38 14.87 8.75
CA ARG A 337 -14.47 13.89 8.91
C ARG A 337 -13.94 12.47 9.01
N ALA A 338 -12.95 12.10 8.21
CA ALA A 338 -12.30 10.80 8.30
C ALA A 338 -11.65 10.57 9.68
N ARG A 339 -10.92 11.58 10.17
CA ARG A 339 -10.36 11.54 11.54
C ARG A 339 -11.45 11.41 12.60
N GLN A 340 -12.55 12.15 12.48
CA GLN A 340 -13.68 12.07 13.41
C GLN A 340 -14.31 10.66 13.42
N LEU A 341 -14.49 10.04 12.24
CA LEU A 341 -15.08 8.70 12.13
C LEU A 341 -14.26 7.62 12.85
N ILE A 342 -12.93 7.80 12.93
CA ILE A 342 -12.03 6.84 13.57
C ILE A 342 -11.49 7.29 14.93
N ALA A 343 -11.78 8.51 15.37
CA ALA A 343 -11.30 9.05 16.64
C ALA A 343 -11.79 8.22 17.84
N PRO A 344 -10.97 7.99 18.86
CA PRO A 344 -11.45 7.51 20.15
C PRO A 344 -12.53 8.45 20.73
N ASN A 345 -13.57 7.88 21.32
CA ASN A 345 -14.56 8.64 22.09
C ASN A 345 -13.93 9.13 23.38
#